data_69db1251e83fbdecd6240e89ace27422
#
_entry.id   69db1251e83fbdecd6240e89ace27422
#
_cell.length_a   1.000
_cell.length_b   1.000
_cell.length_c   1.000
_cell.angle_alpha   90.00
_cell.angle_beta   90.00
_cell.angle_gamma   90.00
#
_symmetry.space_group_name_H-M   'P 1'
#
loop_
_entity.id
_entity.type
_entity.pdbx_description
1 polymer ?
#
loop_
_entity_poly.entity_id
_entity_poly.type
_entity_poly.pdbx_seq_one_letter_code
_entity_poly.pdbx_strand_id
1 'polypeptide(L)'
;MKAYELTSWLEKKYPSDAAEDWDNVGLLAGDDTNEISHVFLALDLTEETLAEAIEDGADMIITHHPMIFSGIKKINNHSFTGRKILTLIQKGIVYYAMHTNYDVLGMADLSADYTKMHDTTVLSVTEEREGEVQGFGRVGKLPREMTLREYAQLVKESLKLNDVKVYGNLDSMVKCADWYVQDHGQEHDQGCH
;
A
#
# COMPACT_ATOMS: atom_id res chain seq x y z
N MET A 1 -12.46 14.05 15.66
CA MET A 1 -13.46 13.61 14.65
C MET A 1 -13.87 12.18 14.95
N LYS A 2 -15.01 11.73 14.46
CA LYS A 2 -15.40 10.32 14.60
C LYS A 2 -14.65 9.45 13.57
N ALA A 3 -14.38 8.19 13.93
CA ALA A 3 -13.66 7.29 13.03
C ALA A 3 -14.41 7.08 11.70
N TYR A 4 -15.76 6.98 11.72
CA TYR A 4 -16.55 6.85 10.49
C TYR A 4 -16.39 8.04 9.53
N GLU A 5 -16.07 9.25 10.02
CA GLU A 5 -15.84 10.41 9.16
C GLU A 5 -14.55 10.24 8.34
N LEU A 6 -13.47 9.73 8.99
CA LEU A 6 -12.23 9.45 8.31
C LEU A 6 -12.35 8.24 7.37
N THR A 7 -12.96 7.14 7.85
CA THR A 7 -13.13 5.94 7.01
C THR A 7 -14.00 6.23 5.79
N SER A 8 -15.07 7.02 5.94
CA SER A 8 -15.89 7.45 4.80
C SER A 8 -15.11 8.31 3.80
N TRP A 9 -14.20 9.15 4.27
CA TRP A 9 -13.32 9.92 3.39
C TRP A 9 -12.32 9.03 2.66
N LEU A 10 -11.74 8.04 3.37
CA LEU A 10 -10.84 7.05 2.76
C LEU A 10 -11.56 6.20 1.72
N GLU A 11 -12.77 5.68 2.04
CA GLU A 11 -13.60 4.91 1.12
C GLU A 11 -14.02 5.71 -0.12
N LYS A 12 -14.26 7.00 0.02
CA LYS A 12 -14.55 7.85 -1.16
C LYS A 12 -13.34 8.01 -2.07
N LYS A 13 -12.13 8.04 -1.52
CA LYS A 13 -10.89 8.27 -2.27
C LYS A 13 -10.26 6.96 -2.77
N TYR A 14 -10.35 5.93 -1.98
CA TYR A 14 -9.78 4.60 -2.22
C TYR A 14 -10.84 3.53 -1.89
N PRO A 15 -11.91 3.44 -2.68
CA PRO A 15 -13.03 2.56 -2.36
C PRO A 15 -12.60 1.10 -2.26
N SER A 16 -13.22 0.36 -1.34
CA SER A 16 -12.93 -1.04 -1.11
C SER A 16 -13.25 -1.93 -2.30
N ASP A 17 -14.14 -1.51 -3.19
CA ASP A 17 -14.49 -2.23 -4.42
C ASP A 17 -13.41 -2.12 -5.53
N ALA A 18 -12.39 -1.28 -5.34
CA ALA A 18 -11.20 -1.26 -6.19
C ALA A 18 -10.12 -2.27 -5.74
N ALA A 19 -10.34 -2.96 -4.63
CA ALA A 19 -9.44 -4.02 -4.19
C ALA A 19 -9.68 -5.32 -4.97
N GLU A 20 -8.67 -6.17 -5.00
CA GLU A 20 -8.80 -7.53 -5.55
C GLU A 20 -9.84 -8.36 -4.79
N ASP A 21 -10.57 -9.24 -5.47
CA ASP A 21 -11.66 -10.06 -4.91
C ASP A 21 -11.24 -10.92 -3.71
N TRP A 22 -9.97 -11.28 -3.63
CA TRP A 22 -9.40 -12.09 -2.54
C TRP A 22 -8.95 -11.26 -1.34
N ASP A 23 -8.90 -9.94 -1.46
CA ASP A 23 -8.36 -9.03 -0.45
C ASP A 23 -9.38 -8.72 0.66
N ASN A 24 -8.90 -8.14 1.76
CA ASN A 24 -9.74 -7.76 2.89
C ASN A 24 -9.33 -6.38 3.40
N VAL A 25 -9.90 -5.35 2.83
CA VAL A 25 -9.61 -3.93 3.13
C VAL A 25 -10.77 -3.25 3.87
N GLY A 26 -10.54 -2.04 4.31
CA GLY A 26 -11.53 -1.23 5.00
C GLY A 26 -11.44 -1.33 6.53
N LEU A 27 -12.56 -1.10 7.23
CA LEU A 27 -12.64 -1.18 8.68
C LEU A 27 -12.68 -2.65 9.13
N LEU A 28 -11.59 -3.15 9.70
CA LEU A 28 -11.44 -4.55 10.04
C LEU A 28 -11.68 -4.86 11.53
N ALA A 29 -11.48 -3.89 12.42
CA ALA A 29 -11.75 -4.06 13.85
C ALA A 29 -11.97 -2.70 14.54
N GLY A 30 -12.77 -2.68 15.59
CA GLY A 30 -13.05 -1.49 16.40
C GLY A 30 -14.44 -0.92 16.17
N ASP A 31 -14.73 0.18 16.86
CA ASP A 31 -16.00 0.89 16.81
C ASP A 31 -15.81 2.22 16.07
N ASP A 32 -16.43 2.38 14.93
CA ASP A 32 -16.29 3.57 14.06
C ASP A 32 -16.95 4.82 14.65
N THR A 33 -17.72 4.68 15.73
CA THR A 33 -18.29 5.81 16.47
C THR A 33 -17.30 6.43 17.47
N ASN A 34 -16.13 5.82 17.69
CA ASN A 34 -15.09 6.35 18.56
C ASN A 34 -14.55 7.69 18.04
N GLU A 35 -14.17 8.56 18.96
CA GLU A 35 -13.44 9.78 18.62
C GLU A 35 -11.99 9.44 18.34
N ILE A 36 -11.46 9.99 17.22
CA ILE A 36 -10.07 9.87 16.84
C ILE A 36 -9.43 11.25 16.74
N SER A 37 -8.26 11.37 17.31
CA SER A 37 -7.38 12.55 17.23
C SER A 37 -5.97 12.18 16.78
N HIS A 38 -5.57 10.91 17.02
CA HIS A 38 -4.26 10.40 16.68
C HIS A 38 -4.37 9.12 15.84
N VAL A 39 -3.78 9.16 14.64
CA VAL A 39 -3.73 8.04 13.69
C VAL A 39 -2.29 7.56 13.57
N PHE A 40 -2.07 6.27 13.83
CA PHE A 40 -0.79 5.59 13.63
C PHE A 40 -0.78 4.86 12.29
N LEU A 41 0.27 5.07 11.49
CA LEU A 41 0.43 4.43 10.18
C LEU A 41 1.56 3.42 10.23
N ALA A 42 1.30 2.21 9.71
CA ALA A 42 2.31 1.17 9.59
C ALA A 42 2.13 0.36 8.31
N LEU A 43 3.17 -0.35 7.88
CA LEU A 43 3.06 -1.32 6.79
C LEU A 43 2.29 -2.55 7.27
N ASP A 44 2.68 -3.09 8.42
CA ASP A 44 2.11 -4.28 9.05
C ASP A 44 1.69 -3.99 10.50
N LEU A 45 0.61 -4.63 10.97
CA LEU A 45 0.28 -4.66 12.38
C LEU A 45 0.96 -5.87 13.04
N THR A 46 2.23 -5.70 13.42
CA THR A 46 2.98 -6.66 14.24
C THR A 46 2.68 -6.47 15.73
N GLU A 47 3.23 -7.30 16.61
CA GLU A 47 3.12 -7.08 18.07
C GLU A 47 3.92 -5.82 18.49
N GLU A 48 5.04 -5.57 17.82
CA GLU A 48 5.90 -4.41 18.05
C GLU A 48 5.20 -3.12 17.61
N THR A 49 4.69 -3.06 16.38
CA THR A 49 4.00 -1.85 15.88
C THR A 49 2.69 -1.57 16.63
N LEU A 50 2.00 -2.62 17.11
CA LEU A 50 0.83 -2.45 18.00
C LEU A 50 1.23 -1.85 19.35
N ALA A 51 2.34 -2.32 19.94
CA ALA A 51 2.86 -1.78 21.20
C ALA A 51 3.28 -0.31 21.05
N GLU A 52 3.98 0.02 19.96
CA GLU A 52 4.36 1.40 19.61
C GLU A 52 3.13 2.30 19.46
N ALA A 53 2.13 1.87 18.70
CA ALA A 53 0.89 2.63 18.53
C ALA A 53 0.16 2.89 19.85
N ILE A 54 0.15 1.91 20.77
CA ILE A 54 -0.43 2.06 22.11
C ILE A 54 0.37 3.05 22.97
N GLU A 55 1.70 2.97 22.94
CA GLU A 55 2.59 3.89 23.69
C GLU A 55 2.44 5.33 23.17
N ASP A 56 2.27 5.50 21.86
CA ASP A 56 2.06 6.77 21.20
C ASP A 56 0.62 7.33 21.40
N GLY A 57 -0.26 6.54 21.99
CA GLY A 57 -1.64 6.93 22.29
C GLY A 57 -2.54 7.01 21.07
N ALA A 58 -2.33 6.11 20.10
CA ALA A 58 -3.15 6.07 18.90
C ALA A 58 -4.61 5.68 19.18
N ASP A 59 -5.54 6.42 18.61
CA ASP A 59 -6.98 6.11 18.60
C ASP A 59 -7.35 5.22 17.41
N MET A 60 -6.58 5.30 16.33
CA MET A 60 -6.77 4.53 15.11
C MET A 60 -5.43 4.08 14.55
N ILE A 61 -5.38 2.85 14.04
CA ILE A 61 -4.24 2.32 13.30
C ILE A 61 -4.69 2.03 11.87
N ILE A 62 -3.91 2.53 10.90
CA ILE A 62 -4.09 2.21 9.49
C ILE A 62 -2.85 1.47 9.01
N THR A 63 -3.05 0.29 8.42
CA THR A 63 -1.94 -0.46 7.81
C THR A 63 -2.16 -0.66 6.32
N HIS A 64 -1.07 -0.92 5.60
CA HIS A 64 -1.15 -1.38 4.22
C HIS A 64 -1.59 -2.83 4.18
N HIS A 65 -0.85 -3.75 4.80
CA HIS A 65 -1.23 -5.15 4.83
C HIS A 65 -2.34 -5.43 5.85
N PRO A 66 -3.44 -6.08 5.46
CA PRO A 66 -4.51 -6.40 6.38
C PRO A 66 -4.10 -7.49 7.39
N MET A 67 -4.22 -7.20 8.68
CA MET A 67 -3.97 -8.19 9.74
C MET A 67 -4.94 -9.39 9.65
N ILE A 68 -6.16 -9.14 9.21
CA ILE A 68 -7.21 -10.15 9.00
C ILE A 68 -7.31 -10.39 7.51
N PHE A 69 -6.61 -11.40 7.00
CA PHE A 69 -6.59 -11.72 5.58
C PHE A 69 -7.69 -12.70 5.18
N SER A 70 -8.03 -13.62 6.07
CA SER A 70 -9.07 -14.63 5.84
C SER A 70 -10.04 -14.70 7.02
N GLY A 71 -11.21 -15.26 6.79
CA GLY A 71 -12.26 -15.38 7.81
C GLY A 71 -11.80 -16.02 9.12
N ILE A 72 -12.04 -15.35 10.24
CA ILE A 72 -11.64 -15.78 11.58
C ILE A 72 -12.79 -16.57 12.22
N LYS A 73 -12.51 -17.81 12.62
CA LYS A 73 -13.50 -18.67 13.32
C LYS A 73 -13.48 -18.51 14.83
N LYS A 74 -12.38 -18.04 15.42
CA LYS A 74 -12.22 -17.89 16.88
C LYS A 74 -11.35 -16.68 17.18
N ILE A 75 -11.78 -15.83 18.09
CA ILE A 75 -11.02 -14.72 18.65
C ILE A 75 -10.67 -15.05 20.09
N ASN A 76 -9.40 -15.33 20.37
CA ASN A 76 -8.87 -15.62 21.69
C ASN A 76 -7.36 -15.32 21.74
N ASN A 77 -6.76 -15.49 22.91
CA ASN A 77 -5.34 -15.21 23.15
C ASN A 77 -4.37 -16.30 22.66
N HIS A 78 -4.87 -17.38 22.03
CA HIS A 78 -4.01 -18.46 21.55
C HIS A 78 -3.42 -18.24 20.16
N SER A 79 -3.91 -17.26 19.39
CA SER A 79 -3.38 -16.89 18.08
C SER A 79 -2.86 -15.47 18.08
N PHE A 80 -1.88 -15.18 17.21
CA PHE A 80 -1.34 -13.83 17.02
C PHE A 80 -2.43 -12.82 16.65
N THR A 81 -3.22 -13.13 15.64
CA THR A 81 -4.33 -12.28 15.19
C THR A 81 -5.36 -12.08 16.29
N GLY A 82 -5.73 -13.16 17.02
CA GLY A 82 -6.69 -13.07 18.11
C GLY A 82 -6.22 -12.16 19.26
N ARG A 83 -4.94 -12.23 19.65
CA ARG A 83 -4.37 -11.33 20.68
C ARG A 83 -4.45 -9.87 20.23
N LYS A 84 -4.05 -9.57 19.00
CA LYS A 84 -4.08 -8.21 18.46
C LYS A 84 -5.51 -7.66 18.42
N ILE A 85 -6.48 -8.45 17.94
CA ILE A 85 -7.90 -8.05 17.94
C ILE A 85 -8.41 -7.75 19.35
N LEU A 86 -8.13 -8.64 20.31
CA LEU A 86 -8.52 -8.42 21.69
C LEU A 86 -7.90 -7.15 22.27
N THR A 87 -6.63 -6.90 22.00
CA THR A 87 -5.93 -5.70 22.44
C THR A 87 -6.55 -4.43 21.83
N LEU A 88 -6.80 -4.42 20.52
CA LEU A 88 -7.45 -3.29 19.85
C LEU A 88 -8.82 -2.98 20.50
N ILE A 89 -9.66 -3.98 20.66
CA ILE A 89 -11.01 -3.82 21.26
C ILE A 89 -10.90 -3.32 22.71
N GLN A 90 -10.01 -3.93 23.53
CA GLN A 90 -9.83 -3.53 24.94
C GLN A 90 -9.30 -2.11 25.10
N LYS A 91 -8.51 -1.62 24.15
CA LYS A 91 -7.95 -0.28 24.14
C LYS A 91 -8.87 0.74 23.44
N GLY A 92 -9.93 0.29 22.78
CA GLY A 92 -10.81 1.14 22.00
C GLY A 92 -10.18 1.69 20.72
N ILE A 93 -9.12 1.01 20.21
CA ILE A 93 -8.40 1.43 19.01
C ILE A 93 -9.12 0.90 17.77
N VAL A 94 -9.38 1.78 16.81
CA VAL A 94 -9.96 1.43 15.52
C VAL A 94 -8.86 0.95 14.57
N TYR A 95 -9.13 -0.12 13.83
CA TYR A 95 -8.16 -0.69 12.88
C TYR A 95 -8.73 -0.74 11.47
N TYR A 96 -8.01 -0.12 10.54
CA TYR A 96 -8.34 -0.02 9.13
C TYR A 96 -7.18 -0.53 8.27
N ALA A 97 -7.48 -1.17 7.14
CA ALA A 97 -6.48 -1.59 6.18
C ALA A 97 -6.75 -1.02 4.78
N MET A 98 -5.70 -0.57 4.12
CA MET A 98 -5.71 -0.12 2.72
C MET A 98 -4.61 -0.88 1.98
N HIS A 99 -4.99 -1.81 1.14
CA HIS A 99 -4.06 -2.72 0.48
C HIS A 99 -4.17 -2.57 -1.05
N THR A 100 -4.72 -3.56 -1.74
CA THR A 100 -4.77 -3.53 -3.21
C THR A 100 -5.60 -2.38 -3.78
N ASN A 101 -6.61 -1.90 -3.08
CA ASN A 101 -7.33 -0.68 -3.46
C ASN A 101 -6.43 0.56 -3.48
N TYR A 102 -5.50 0.66 -2.53
CA TYR A 102 -4.52 1.75 -2.52
C TYR A 102 -3.40 1.54 -3.53
N ASP A 103 -2.98 0.29 -3.78
CA ASP A 103 -2.01 -0.03 -4.83
C ASP A 103 -2.50 0.44 -6.20
N VAL A 104 -3.77 0.17 -6.51
CA VAL A 104 -4.42 0.56 -7.78
C VAL A 104 -4.60 2.08 -7.89
N LEU A 105 -5.15 2.72 -6.84
CA LEU A 105 -5.63 4.10 -6.90
C LEU A 105 -4.67 5.16 -6.33
N GLY A 106 -3.54 4.77 -5.76
CA GLY A 106 -2.62 5.72 -5.12
C GLY A 106 -1.15 5.34 -5.20
N MET A 107 -0.78 4.13 -4.79
CA MET A 107 0.62 3.73 -4.63
C MET A 107 1.38 3.73 -5.96
N ALA A 108 0.74 3.28 -7.04
CA ALA A 108 1.37 3.21 -8.36
C ALA A 108 1.79 4.60 -8.87
N ASP A 109 0.92 5.60 -8.74
CA ASP A 109 1.24 6.99 -9.15
C ASP A 109 2.28 7.61 -8.22
N LEU A 110 2.14 7.38 -6.91
CA LEU A 110 3.12 7.86 -5.93
C LEU A 110 4.52 7.29 -6.21
N SER A 111 4.63 6.02 -6.56
CA SER A 111 5.89 5.37 -6.88
C SER A 111 6.52 5.93 -8.17
N ALA A 112 5.71 6.19 -9.19
CA ALA A 112 6.14 6.85 -10.42
C ALA A 112 6.67 8.26 -10.14
N ASP A 113 5.99 9.03 -9.30
CA ASP A 113 6.41 10.38 -8.90
C ASP A 113 7.74 10.36 -8.13
N TYR A 114 7.89 9.45 -7.16
CA TYR A 114 9.14 9.30 -6.42
C TYR A 114 10.33 8.98 -7.34
N THR A 115 10.11 8.12 -8.33
CA THR A 115 11.13 7.72 -9.29
C THR A 115 11.26 8.68 -10.49
N LYS A 116 10.53 9.82 -10.45
CA LYS A 116 10.58 10.90 -11.45
C LYS A 116 10.13 10.47 -12.84
N MET A 117 9.27 9.47 -12.93
CA MET A 117 8.67 9.07 -14.20
C MET A 117 7.65 10.10 -14.66
N HIS A 118 7.50 10.24 -15.97
CA HIS A 118 6.49 11.11 -16.60
C HIS A 118 5.86 10.43 -17.82
N ASP A 119 4.77 10.99 -18.34
CA ASP A 119 3.98 10.41 -19.42
C ASP A 119 3.58 8.95 -19.08
N THR A 120 3.14 8.75 -17.84
CA THR A 120 2.86 7.42 -17.32
C THR A 120 1.52 6.87 -17.82
N THR A 121 1.47 5.56 -18.03
CA THR A 121 0.26 4.79 -18.29
C THR A 121 0.19 3.60 -17.31
N VAL A 122 -1.00 3.05 -17.12
CA VAL A 122 -1.20 1.86 -16.27
C VAL A 122 -0.47 0.67 -16.87
N LEU A 123 0.31 -0.04 -16.08
CA LEU A 123 1.05 -1.24 -16.52
C LEU A 123 0.11 -2.46 -16.64
N SER A 124 -0.67 -2.75 -15.61
CA SER A 124 -1.63 -3.86 -15.58
C SER A 124 -3.02 -3.35 -15.26
N VAL A 125 -3.87 -3.28 -16.27
CA VAL A 125 -5.23 -2.74 -16.15
C VAL A 125 -6.12 -3.72 -15.39
N THR A 126 -6.80 -3.25 -14.35
CA THR A 126 -7.79 -4.03 -13.58
C THR A 126 -9.21 -3.56 -13.86
N GLU A 127 -9.43 -2.26 -14.01
CA GLU A 127 -10.78 -1.70 -14.22
C GLU A 127 -10.73 -0.40 -15.02
N GLU A 128 -11.91 0.04 -15.46
CA GLU A 128 -12.15 1.40 -15.94
C GLU A 128 -13.16 2.07 -15.00
N ARG A 129 -12.77 3.16 -14.37
CA ARG A 129 -13.58 3.88 -13.39
C ARG A 129 -13.72 5.34 -13.81
N GLU A 130 -14.98 5.81 -13.95
CA GLU A 130 -15.28 7.19 -14.35
C GLU A 130 -14.63 7.63 -15.68
N GLY A 131 -14.35 6.68 -16.59
CA GLY A 131 -13.71 6.92 -17.88
C GLY A 131 -12.18 6.96 -17.82
N GLU A 132 -11.58 6.66 -16.65
CA GLU A 132 -10.14 6.51 -16.45
C GLU A 132 -9.77 5.05 -16.24
N VAL A 133 -8.69 4.62 -16.88
CA VAL A 133 -8.13 3.29 -16.73
C VAL A 133 -7.36 3.22 -15.42
N GLN A 134 -7.70 2.24 -14.57
CA GLN A 134 -7.07 1.99 -13.28
C GLN A 134 -6.40 0.61 -13.26
N GLY A 135 -5.40 0.44 -12.40
CA GLY A 135 -4.70 -0.83 -12.26
C GLY A 135 -3.34 -0.72 -11.61
N PHE A 136 -2.68 -1.86 -11.52
CA PHE A 136 -1.39 -2.00 -10.87
C PHE A 136 -0.25 -1.46 -11.72
N GLY A 137 0.66 -0.81 -11.06
CA GLY A 137 1.91 -0.32 -11.64
C GLY A 137 1.74 0.80 -12.66
N ARG A 138 2.87 1.35 -13.02
CA ARG A 138 2.96 2.39 -14.06
C ARG A 138 4.14 2.10 -14.96
N VAL A 139 3.96 2.34 -16.25
CA VAL A 139 5.04 2.42 -17.22
C VAL A 139 5.18 3.86 -17.68
N GLY A 140 6.40 4.38 -17.76
CA GLY A 140 6.60 5.76 -18.12
C GLY A 140 8.02 6.09 -18.55
N LYS A 141 8.22 7.32 -19.00
CA LYS A 141 9.51 7.82 -19.42
C LYS A 141 10.32 8.30 -18.21
N LEU A 142 11.62 8.11 -18.27
CA LEU A 142 12.55 8.71 -17.32
C LEU A 142 12.80 10.19 -17.67
N PRO A 143 13.21 11.04 -16.71
CA PRO A 143 13.43 12.45 -16.93
C PRO A 143 14.55 12.75 -17.96
N ARG A 144 15.42 11.80 -18.19
CA ARG A 144 16.45 11.76 -19.22
C ARG A 144 16.89 10.33 -19.50
N GLU A 145 17.51 10.11 -20.65
CA GLU A 145 18.22 8.86 -20.89
C GLU A 145 19.42 8.75 -19.91
N MET A 146 19.57 7.61 -19.27
CA MET A 146 20.60 7.36 -18.26
C MET A 146 21.01 5.90 -18.26
N THR A 147 22.13 5.55 -17.63
CA THR A 147 22.51 4.15 -17.46
C THR A 147 21.64 3.45 -16.41
N LEU A 148 21.52 2.12 -16.49
CA LEU A 148 20.84 1.32 -15.47
C LEU A 148 21.42 1.56 -14.06
N ARG A 149 22.72 1.81 -13.96
CA ARG A 149 23.41 2.19 -12.72
C ARG A 149 22.88 3.52 -12.16
N GLU A 150 22.77 4.54 -13.00
CA GLU A 150 22.25 5.86 -12.59
C GLU A 150 20.80 5.77 -12.18
N TYR A 151 19.98 4.99 -12.89
CA TYR A 151 18.58 4.78 -12.52
C TYR A 151 18.44 4.03 -11.19
N ALA A 152 19.22 2.97 -10.98
CA ALA A 152 19.25 2.27 -9.69
C ALA A 152 19.64 3.18 -8.53
N GLN A 153 20.59 4.09 -8.75
CA GLN A 153 20.97 5.09 -7.74
C GLN A 153 19.83 6.09 -7.49
N LEU A 154 19.15 6.56 -8.54
CA LEU A 154 17.98 7.44 -8.44
C LEU A 154 16.88 6.78 -7.61
N VAL A 155 16.52 5.52 -7.88
CA VAL A 155 15.52 4.74 -7.12
C VAL A 155 15.96 4.63 -5.64
N LYS A 156 17.21 4.26 -5.40
CA LYS A 156 17.78 4.13 -4.05
C LYS A 156 17.65 5.43 -3.25
N GLU A 157 18.00 6.57 -3.84
CA GLU A 157 17.95 7.89 -3.20
C GLU A 157 16.50 8.36 -3.00
N SER A 158 15.66 8.22 -4.03
CA SER A 158 14.26 8.67 -4.00
C SER A 158 13.45 7.94 -2.94
N LEU A 159 13.67 6.64 -2.76
CA LEU A 159 12.97 5.81 -1.79
C LEU A 159 13.73 5.66 -0.46
N LYS A 160 14.90 6.33 -0.32
CA LYS A 160 15.74 6.28 0.89
C LYS A 160 16.12 4.86 1.31
N LEU A 161 16.40 4.01 0.32
CA LEU A 161 16.77 2.62 0.56
C LEU A 161 18.25 2.49 0.94
N ASN A 162 18.56 1.55 1.84
CA ASN A 162 19.95 1.23 2.16
C ASN A 162 20.64 0.50 1.01
N ASP A 163 19.92 -0.40 0.34
CA ASP A 163 20.42 -1.23 -0.74
C ASP A 163 19.36 -1.44 -1.83
N VAL A 164 19.80 -1.64 -3.07
CA VAL A 164 18.98 -2.11 -4.19
C VAL A 164 19.71 -3.24 -4.91
N LYS A 165 18.97 -4.27 -5.29
CA LYS A 165 19.51 -5.36 -6.13
C LYS A 165 19.24 -5.01 -7.58
N VAL A 166 20.25 -5.11 -8.42
CA VAL A 166 20.14 -4.81 -9.84
C VAL A 166 20.56 -6.04 -10.65
N TYR A 167 19.73 -6.42 -11.60
CA TYR A 167 20.00 -7.52 -12.53
C TYR A 167 20.14 -6.94 -13.94
N GLY A 168 21.22 -7.27 -14.64
CA GLY A 168 21.50 -6.80 -15.98
C GLY A 168 22.82 -6.04 -16.11
N ASN A 169 23.08 -5.51 -17.32
CA ASN A 169 24.27 -4.73 -17.58
C ASN A 169 24.07 -3.30 -17.07
N LEU A 170 24.83 -2.92 -16.04
CA LEU A 170 24.73 -1.61 -15.39
C LEU A 170 25.04 -0.42 -16.31
N ASP A 171 25.73 -0.64 -17.40
CA ASP A 171 26.10 0.41 -18.35
C ASP A 171 25.10 0.50 -19.53
N SER A 172 24.06 -0.35 -19.55
CA SER A 172 22.98 -0.23 -20.54
C SER A 172 22.21 1.08 -20.35
N MET A 173 21.89 1.73 -21.46
CA MET A 173 21.07 2.94 -21.44
C MET A 173 19.59 2.59 -21.30
N VAL A 174 18.89 3.31 -20.45
CA VAL A 174 17.45 3.20 -20.19
C VAL A 174 16.78 4.55 -20.42
N LYS A 175 15.59 4.53 -21.02
CA LYS A 175 14.79 5.72 -21.36
C LYS A 175 13.44 5.73 -20.67
N CYS A 176 12.95 4.54 -20.32
CA CYS A 176 11.70 4.33 -19.66
C CYS A 176 11.85 3.23 -18.61
N ALA A 177 10.91 3.17 -17.70
CA ALA A 177 10.85 2.18 -16.66
C ALA A 177 9.39 1.76 -16.40
N ASP A 178 9.26 0.56 -15.88
CA ASP A 178 8.02 0.07 -15.31
C ASP A 178 8.20 0.04 -13.79
N TRP A 179 7.16 0.45 -13.08
CA TRP A 179 7.08 0.29 -11.64
C TRP A 179 5.92 -0.61 -11.30
N TYR A 180 6.18 -1.71 -10.61
CA TYR A 180 5.17 -2.66 -10.15
C TYR A 180 5.29 -2.89 -8.64
N VAL A 181 4.19 -2.75 -7.92
CA VAL A 181 4.20 -2.76 -6.45
C VAL A 181 3.91 -4.14 -5.86
N GLN A 182 3.35 -5.06 -6.67
CA GLN A 182 2.83 -6.31 -6.15
C GLN A 182 3.50 -7.53 -6.83
N ASP A 183 4.07 -8.44 -6.03
CA ASP A 183 4.63 -9.70 -6.50
C ASP A 183 3.56 -10.81 -6.44
N HIS A 184 2.85 -11.00 -7.53
CA HIS A 184 1.94 -12.13 -7.73
C HIS A 184 2.50 -13.19 -8.69
N GLY A 185 3.80 -13.17 -8.98
CA GLY A 185 4.45 -14.19 -9.80
C GLY A 185 3.96 -14.24 -11.26
N GLN A 186 3.33 -13.18 -11.76
CA GLN A 186 2.99 -13.05 -13.17
C GLN A 186 4.11 -12.28 -13.87
N GLU A 187 4.76 -12.94 -14.81
CA GLU A 187 5.70 -12.29 -15.72
C GLU A 187 4.91 -11.34 -16.63
N HIS A 188 5.06 -10.04 -16.39
CA HIS A 188 4.53 -9.02 -17.29
C HIS A 188 5.60 -8.63 -18.30
N ASP A 189 5.54 -9.24 -19.49
CA ASP A 189 6.38 -8.89 -20.64
C ASP A 189 5.68 -7.77 -21.45
N GLN A 190 5.60 -6.56 -20.87
CA GLN A 190 5.20 -5.34 -21.58
C GLN A 190 6.30 -4.29 -21.45
N GLY A 191 7.42 -4.56 -22.08
CA GLY A 191 8.50 -3.58 -22.18
C GLY A 191 8.09 -2.37 -23.01
N CYS A 192 8.64 -1.21 -22.69
CA CYS A 192 8.59 -0.02 -23.52
C CYS A 192 9.13 -0.33 -24.93
N HIS A 193 8.30 -0.26 -25.96
CA HIS A 193 8.69 -0.34 -27.38
C HIS A 193 9.03 1.02 -27.95
#